data_2698d3697cd8efa6980ef738fb9c448a
#
_entry.id   2698d3697cd8efa6980ef738fb9c448a
#
_cell.length_a   1.000
_cell.length_b   1.000
_cell.length_c   1.000
_cell.angle_alpha   90.00
_cell.angle_beta   90.00
_cell.angle_gamma   90.00
#
_symmetry.space_group_name_H-M   'P 1'
#
loop_
_entity.id
_entity.type
_entity.pdbx_description
1 polymer ?
#
loop_
_entity_poly.entity_id
_entity_poly.type
_entity_poly.pdbx_seq_one_letter_code
_entity_poly.pdbx_strand_id
1 'polypeptide(L)'
;MSRNAFVAFVLLMFLSGCTAEEEQFIDDGGIEAPAATAFPEWSATAHDSNVMNNSMFENESYVAYFSAPWCNHCETSLDAYDQVLPEGKMMIFSFETDEDYRDMNAWHNKTETNLNRTIDRPFMLNPPLAQAVGMNSLPFVLFVNPDGFVYHVQVGKFTDQGAISNLWQSTQSATVDEDGRWL
;
A
#
# COMPACT_ATOMS: atom_id res chain seq x y z
N MET A 1 82.83 15.64 -31.56
CA MET A 1 83.57 16.26 -30.51
C MET A 1 82.66 17.34 -29.93
N SER A 2 82.04 17.13 -28.91
CA SER A 2 82.18 17.52 -27.53
C SER A 2 81.06 16.95 -26.69
N ARG A 3 81.41 16.12 -25.77
CA ARG A 3 80.63 15.51 -24.70
C ARG A 3 80.49 16.53 -23.60
N ASN A 4 79.41 17.25 -23.44
CA ASN A 4 79.09 17.99 -22.17
C ASN A 4 77.71 18.67 -22.19
N ALA A 5 76.68 18.03 -22.71
CA ALA A 5 75.34 18.58 -22.69
C ALA A 5 74.30 17.62 -22.05
N PHE A 6 74.72 16.73 -21.19
CA PHE A 6 73.80 15.69 -20.65
C PHE A 6 73.65 15.66 -19.13
N VAL A 7 74.12 16.65 -18.41
CA VAL A 7 74.07 16.61 -16.94
C VAL A 7 73.16 17.69 -16.31
N ALA A 8 72.53 18.55 -17.09
CA ALA A 8 71.69 19.64 -16.56
C ALA A 8 70.17 19.38 -16.56
N PHE A 9 69.70 18.17 -16.89
CA PHE A 9 68.25 17.90 -17.02
C PHE A 9 67.64 16.92 -15.98
N VAL A 10 68.41 16.48 -14.99
CA VAL A 10 67.94 15.45 -14.03
C VAL A 10 67.58 16.03 -12.65
N LEU A 11 67.73 17.34 -12.43
CA LEU A 11 67.52 17.93 -11.08
C LEU A 11 66.29 18.83 -10.94
N LEU A 12 65.30 18.70 -11.80
CA LEU A 12 64.08 19.54 -11.78
C LEU A 12 62.74 18.73 -11.64
N MET A 13 62.80 17.45 -11.26
CA MET A 13 61.60 16.62 -11.11
C MET A 13 61.26 16.18 -9.69
N PHE A 14 61.72 16.85 -8.65
CA PHE A 14 61.39 16.48 -7.30
C PHE A 14 60.72 17.59 -6.48
N LEU A 15 60.03 18.54 -7.12
CA LEU A 15 59.26 19.54 -6.39
C LEU A 15 57.85 19.68 -7.00
N SER A 16 57.12 18.57 -7.07
CA SER A 16 55.69 18.69 -7.32
C SER A 16 54.95 17.62 -6.57
N GLY A 17 54.21 18.07 -5.62
CA GLY A 17 53.07 17.27 -5.18
C GLY A 17 53.00 16.91 -3.73
N CYS A 18 52.73 17.85 -2.90
CA CYS A 18 51.64 17.63 -1.96
C CYS A 18 50.39 18.12 -2.60
N THR A 19 49.75 17.28 -3.38
CA THR A 19 48.31 17.42 -3.62
C THR A 19 47.65 16.89 -2.35
N ALA A 20 47.01 17.79 -1.61
CA ALA A 20 46.01 17.41 -0.66
C ALA A 20 45.05 16.46 -1.40
N GLU A 21 44.94 15.20 -0.96
CA GLU A 21 43.83 14.37 -1.27
C GLU A 21 42.63 15.12 -0.69
N GLU A 22 41.81 15.73 -1.58
CA GLU A 22 40.45 16.01 -1.27
C GLU A 22 39.86 14.66 -0.89
N GLU A 23 39.59 14.48 0.41
CA GLU A 23 38.68 13.45 0.87
C GLU A 23 37.40 13.66 0.08
N GLN A 24 37.21 12.87 -1.00
CA GLN A 24 35.91 12.68 -1.56
C GLN A 24 35.03 12.18 -0.39
N PHE A 25 34.23 13.08 0.16
CA PHE A 25 33.03 12.72 0.88
C PHE A 25 32.27 11.78 -0.07
N ILE A 26 32.38 10.48 0.16
CA ILE A 26 31.44 9.52 -0.38
C ILE A 26 30.16 9.95 0.31
N ASP A 27 29.31 10.65 -0.43
CA ASP A 27 27.90 10.82 -0.10
C ASP A 27 27.42 9.37 0.07
N ASP A 28 27.29 8.98 1.32
CA ASP A 28 26.71 7.71 1.70
C ASP A 28 25.26 7.81 1.22
N GLY A 29 25.05 7.38 -0.02
CA GLY A 29 23.76 7.41 -0.69
C GLY A 29 22.78 6.65 0.17
N GLY A 30 22.28 7.32 1.19
CA GLY A 30 21.23 6.82 2.07
C GLY A 30 20.14 6.31 1.16
N ILE A 31 19.79 5.03 1.29
CA ILE A 31 18.65 4.45 0.57
C ILE A 31 17.45 5.26 1.02
N GLU A 32 17.04 6.19 0.17
CA GLU A 32 15.87 7.01 0.43
C GLU A 32 14.67 6.08 0.58
N ALA A 33 13.94 6.19 1.69
CA ALA A 33 12.77 5.37 1.92
C ALA A 33 11.76 5.56 0.77
N PRO A 34 11.10 4.50 0.29
CA PRO A 34 10.17 4.62 -0.82
C PRO A 34 9.02 5.56 -0.48
N ALA A 35 8.59 6.37 -1.44
CA ALA A 35 7.44 7.24 -1.29
C ALA A 35 6.17 6.42 -1.04
N ALA A 36 5.41 6.80 -0.03
CA ALA A 36 4.12 6.19 0.27
C ALA A 36 3.05 6.71 -0.69
N THR A 37 2.10 5.84 -1.03
CA THR A 37 0.97 6.20 -1.89
C THR A 37 -0.24 6.51 -1.03
N ALA A 38 -0.77 7.72 -1.10
CA ALA A 38 -2.00 8.09 -0.42
C ALA A 38 -3.18 7.29 -0.97
N PHE A 39 -4.06 6.80 -0.07
CA PHE A 39 -5.30 6.18 -0.50
C PHE A 39 -6.25 7.25 -1.04
N PRO A 40 -6.92 7.05 -2.18
CA PRO A 40 -7.81 8.06 -2.76
C PRO A 40 -8.98 8.42 -1.85
N GLU A 41 -9.45 9.66 -1.95
CA GLU A 41 -10.71 10.09 -1.33
C GLU A 41 -11.88 9.30 -1.91
N TRP A 42 -12.79 8.86 -1.04
CA TRP A 42 -13.98 8.13 -1.46
C TRP A 42 -15.20 8.43 -0.59
N SER A 43 -16.35 8.25 -1.19
CA SER A 43 -17.65 8.19 -0.51
C SER A 43 -18.54 7.19 -1.25
N ALA A 44 -19.28 6.36 -0.52
CA ALA A 44 -20.19 5.39 -1.08
C ALA A 44 -21.35 5.10 -0.13
N THR A 45 -22.48 4.64 -0.70
CA THR A 45 -23.62 4.15 0.08
C THR A 45 -23.45 2.65 0.29
N ALA A 46 -23.52 2.21 1.54
CA ALA A 46 -23.45 0.81 1.92
C ALA A 46 -24.79 0.08 1.70
N HIS A 47 -24.77 -1.24 1.71
CA HIS A 47 -25.92 -2.12 1.52
C HIS A 47 -27.09 -1.82 2.48
N ASP A 48 -26.80 -1.31 3.67
CA ASP A 48 -27.75 -0.89 4.71
C ASP A 48 -28.23 0.57 4.58
N SER A 49 -27.91 1.23 3.46
CA SER A 49 -28.21 2.63 3.14
C SER A 49 -27.42 3.69 3.92
N ASN A 50 -26.44 3.29 4.72
CA ASN A 50 -25.53 4.24 5.36
C ASN A 50 -24.54 4.81 4.35
N VAL A 51 -24.29 6.11 4.41
CA VAL A 51 -23.25 6.76 3.62
C VAL A 51 -21.95 6.72 4.41
N MET A 52 -20.92 6.17 3.80
CA MET A 52 -19.59 6.05 4.37
C MET A 52 -18.54 6.78 3.51
N ASN A 53 -17.47 7.21 4.12
CA ASN A 53 -16.35 7.86 3.45
C ASN A 53 -15.08 7.72 4.27
N ASN A 54 -13.92 8.03 3.68
CA ASN A 54 -12.61 7.89 4.33
C ASN A 54 -12.38 8.82 5.53
N SER A 55 -13.09 9.94 5.66
CA SER A 55 -12.96 10.82 6.84
C SER A 55 -13.45 10.15 8.14
N MET A 56 -14.22 9.06 8.03
CA MET A 56 -14.64 8.26 9.20
C MET A 56 -13.47 7.48 9.82
N PHE A 57 -12.32 7.39 9.12
CA PHE A 57 -11.12 6.67 9.52
C PHE A 57 -9.93 7.60 9.78
N GLU A 58 -10.18 8.89 10.07
CA GLU A 58 -9.10 9.82 10.43
C GLU A 58 -8.33 9.31 11.65
N ASN A 59 -7.01 9.18 11.52
CA ASN A 59 -6.11 8.60 12.52
C ASN A 59 -6.38 7.12 12.86
N GLU A 60 -7.05 6.40 11.98
CA GLU A 60 -7.36 4.98 12.16
C GLU A 60 -7.01 4.17 10.90
N SER A 61 -6.45 2.99 11.11
CA SER A 61 -6.24 2.04 10.02
C SER A 61 -7.56 1.38 9.61
N TYR A 62 -7.64 1.05 8.31
CA TYR A 62 -8.72 0.22 7.77
C TYR A 62 -8.26 -0.61 6.58
N VAL A 63 -9.10 -1.54 6.15
CA VAL A 63 -8.85 -2.39 4.98
C VAL A 63 -9.92 -2.12 3.93
N ALA A 64 -9.50 -1.80 2.71
CA ALA A 64 -10.34 -1.71 1.54
C ALA A 64 -10.26 -3.04 0.77
N TYR A 65 -11.36 -3.81 0.77
CA TYR A 65 -11.47 -5.13 0.17
C TYR A 65 -12.30 -5.07 -1.11
N PHE A 66 -11.67 -5.17 -2.27
CA PHE A 66 -12.37 -5.18 -3.56
C PHE A 66 -12.69 -6.62 -3.99
N SER A 67 -13.95 -6.82 -4.35
CA SER A 67 -14.51 -8.11 -4.74
C SER A 67 -15.71 -7.94 -5.68
N ALA A 68 -16.37 -9.03 -6.03
CA ALA A 68 -17.59 -9.02 -6.83
C ALA A 68 -18.50 -10.19 -6.46
N PRO A 69 -19.84 -10.09 -6.69
CA PRO A 69 -20.81 -11.14 -6.36
C PRO A 69 -20.57 -12.49 -7.05
N TRP A 70 -19.85 -12.51 -8.16
CA TRP A 70 -19.51 -13.71 -8.94
C TRP A 70 -18.16 -14.33 -8.57
N CYS A 71 -17.38 -13.69 -7.70
CA CYS A 71 -16.03 -14.14 -7.35
C CYS A 71 -16.05 -15.16 -6.21
N ASN A 72 -16.23 -16.44 -6.51
CA ASN A 72 -16.34 -17.50 -5.49
C ASN A 72 -15.10 -17.65 -4.60
N HIS A 73 -13.89 -17.45 -5.12
CA HIS A 73 -12.67 -17.54 -4.32
C HIS A 73 -12.43 -16.30 -3.46
N CYS A 74 -13.09 -15.18 -3.78
CA CYS A 74 -13.09 -13.98 -2.94
C CYS A 74 -13.82 -14.23 -1.63
N GLU A 75 -14.94 -14.95 -1.62
CA GLU A 75 -15.68 -15.23 -0.39
C GLU A 75 -14.82 -15.98 0.63
N THR A 76 -13.99 -16.94 0.19
CA THR A 76 -13.08 -17.66 1.09
C THR A 76 -12.02 -16.74 1.71
N SER A 77 -11.50 -15.78 0.93
CA SER A 77 -10.57 -14.78 1.44
C SER A 77 -11.27 -13.80 2.36
N LEU A 78 -12.45 -13.30 1.96
CA LEU A 78 -13.27 -12.39 2.77
C LEU A 78 -13.55 -12.98 4.15
N ASP A 79 -13.92 -14.26 4.20
CA ASP A 79 -14.15 -14.98 5.46
C ASP A 79 -12.91 -14.97 6.36
N ALA A 80 -11.72 -15.20 5.80
CA ALA A 80 -10.49 -15.19 6.58
C ALA A 80 -10.16 -13.79 7.13
N TYR A 81 -10.35 -12.73 6.32
CA TYR A 81 -10.15 -11.34 6.74
C TYR A 81 -11.18 -10.93 7.80
N ASP A 82 -12.45 -11.30 7.63
CA ASP A 82 -13.53 -10.93 8.54
C ASP A 82 -13.35 -11.54 9.94
N GLN A 83 -12.80 -12.75 10.02
CA GLN A 83 -12.51 -13.41 11.30
C GLN A 83 -11.33 -12.81 12.06
N VAL A 84 -10.44 -12.06 11.39
CA VAL A 84 -9.22 -11.49 11.96
C VAL A 84 -9.34 -10.00 12.26
N LEU A 85 -9.94 -9.25 11.33
CA LEU A 85 -10.00 -7.80 11.43
C LEU A 85 -11.06 -7.34 12.43
N PRO A 86 -10.78 -6.32 13.25
CA PRO A 86 -11.76 -5.74 14.16
C PRO A 86 -13.02 -5.27 13.42
N GLU A 87 -14.15 -5.26 14.14
CA GLU A 87 -15.40 -4.68 13.63
C GLU A 87 -15.20 -3.24 13.14
N GLY A 88 -15.88 -2.87 12.04
CA GLY A 88 -15.78 -1.54 11.46
C GLY A 88 -14.46 -1.22 10.76
N LYS A 89 -13.50 -2.16 10.66
CA LYS A 89 -12.19 -1.90 10.05
C LYS A 89 -11.99 -2.51 8.66
N MET A 90 -13.01 -3.11 8.08
CA MET A 90 -12.97 -3.61 6.70
C MET A 90 -14.17 -3.10 5.91
N MET A 91 -13.89 -2.47 4.77
CA MET A 91 -14.86 -1.95 3.80
C MET A 91 -14.82 -2.82 2.55
N ILE A 92 -15.97 -3.34 2.12
CA ILE A 92 -16.08 -4.23 0.95
C ILE A 92 -16.62 -3.43 -0.23
N PHE A 93 -15.88 -3.41 -1.34
CA PHE A 93 -16.21 -2.64 -2.53
C PHE A 93 -16.45 -3.54 -3.74
N SER A 94 -17.57 -3.32 -4.46
CA SER A 94 -17.76 -3.77 -5.83
C SER A 94 -17.27 -2.69 -6.82
N PHE A 95 -16.79 -3.13 -7.97
CA PHE A 95 -16.33 -2.28 -9.07
C PHE A 95 -17.23 -2.36 -10.30
N GLU A 96 -18.30 -3.14 -10.23
CA GLU A 96 -19.21 -3.38 -11.35
C GLU A 96 -19.93 -2.10 -11.76
N THR A 97 -19.96 -1.79 -13.06
CA THR A 97 -20.53 -0.54 -13.57
C THR A 97 -22.00 -0.64 -13.94
N ASP A 98 -22.54 -1.84 -14.01
CA ASP A 98 -23.92 -2.16 -14.32
C ASP A 98 -24.76 -2.51 -13.07
N GLU A 99 -24.17 -2.44 -11.87
CA GLU A 99 -24.83 -2.60 -10.58
C GLU A 99 -25.25 -1.25 -9.99
N ASP A 100 -26.19 -1.30 -9.05
CA ASP A 100 -26.54 -0.17 -8.18
C ASP A 100 -26.38 -0.55 -6.69
N TYR A 101 -26.55 0.43 -5.77
CA TYR A 101 -26.36 0.20 -4.35
C TYR A 101 -27.31 -0.87 -3.76
N ARG A 102 -28.45 -1.13 -4.40
CA ARG A 102 -29.42 -2.15 -3.97
C ARG A 102 -28.92 -3.56 -4.26
N ASP A 103 -28.08 -3.72 -5.27
CA ASP A 103 -27.43 -4.99 -5.58
C ASP A 103 -26.43 -5.37 -4.46
N MET A 104 -25.89 -4.38 -3.76
CA MET A 104 -25.00 -4.61 -2.61
C MET A 104 -25.72 -5.32 -1.46
N ASN A 105 -27.00 -5.04 -1.23
CA ASN A 105 -27.79 -5.77 -0.23
C ASN A 105 -28.00 -7.24 -0.64
N ALA A 106 -28.30 -7.50 -1.91
CA ALA A 106 -28.43 -8.86 -2.41
C ALA A 106 -27.10 -9.62 -2.33
N TRP A 107 -25.98 -8.96 -2.63
CA TRP A 107 -24.66 -9.57 -2.50
C TRP A 107 -24.29 -9.85 -1.04
N HIS A 108 -24.50 -8.91 -0.13
CA HIS A 108 -24.30 -9.10 1.31
C HIS A 108 -25.07 -10.34 1.82
N ASN A 109 -26.40 -10.41 1.58
CA ASN A 109 -27.24 -11.53 1.99
C ASN A 109 -26.79 -12.88 1.39
N LYS A 110 -26.34 -12.88 0.13
CA LYS A 110 -25.76 -14.06 -0.52
C LYS A 110 -24.49 -14.52 0.19
N THR A 111 -23.60 -13.59 0.53
CA THR A 111 -22.34 -13.89 1.23
C THR A 111 -22.63 -14.48 2.61
N GLU A 112 -23.52 -13.91 3.39
CA GLU A 112 -23.93 -14.46 4.69
C GLU A 112 -24.51 -15.88 4.56
N THR A 113 -25.36 -16.10 3.53
CA THR A 113 -25.94 -17.42 3.25
C THR A 113 -24.85 -18.45 2.93
N ASN A 114 -23.90 -18.09 2.06
CA ASN A 114 -22.81 -18.97 1.64
C ASN A 114 -21.86 -19.33 2.79
N LEU A 115 -21.57 -18.37 3.65
CA LEU A 115 -20.68 -18.54 4.81
C LEU A 115 -21.41 -19.07 6.04
N ASN A 116 -22.75 -19.16 5.99
CA ASN A 116 -23.63 -19.60 7.08
C ASN A 116 -23.36 -18.85 8.40
N ARG A 117 -23.14 -17.53 8.31
CA ARG A 117 -22.94 -16.63 9.45
C ARG A 117 -23.18 -15.18 9.05
N THR A 118 -23.39 -14.32 10.03
CA THR A 118 -23.50 -12.87 9.85
C THR A 118 -22.14 -12.27 9.50
N ILE A 119 -22.16 -11.31 8.57
CA ILE A 119 -21.04 -10.50 8.15
C ILE A 119 -21.35 -9.04 8.46
N ASP A 120 -20.81 -8.52 9.55
CA ASP A 120 -21.01 -7.13 9.95
C ASP A 120 -19.96 -6.21 9.28
N ARG A 121 -20.03 -6.17 7.95
CA ARG A 121 -19.16 -5.34 7.09
C ARG A 121 -20.01 -4.60 6.06
N PRO A 122 -19.71 -3.33 5.78
CA PRO A 122 -20.40 -2.59 4.73
C PRO A 122 -20.00 -3.09 3.35
N PHE A 123 -20.98 -3.44 2.53
CA PHE A 123 -20.82 -3.75 1.11
C PHE A 123 -21.25 -2.53 0.30
N MET A 124 -20.37 -2.02 -0.54
CA MET A 124 -20.52 -0.75 -1.24
C MET A 124 -20.15 -0.90 -2.72
N LEU A 125 -20.77 -0.09 -3.56
CA LEU A 125 -20.43 0.04 -4.96
C LEU A 125 -19.57 1.28 -5.17
N ASN A 126 -18.35 1.11 -5.70
CA ASN A 126 -17.47 2.26 -6.01
C ASN A 126 -16.50 1.97 -7.18
N PRO A 127 -16.98 1.87 -8.42
CA PRO A 127 -16.12 1.66 -9.59
C PRO A 127 -15.04 2.73 -9.77
N PRO A 128 -15.30 4.03 -9.52
CA PRO A 128 -14.26 5.05 -9.62
C PRO A 128 -13.10 4.81 -8.65
N LEU A 129 -13.37 4.37 -7.42
CA LEU A 129 -12.34 4.05 -6.45
C LEU A 129 -11.48 2.86 -6.91
N ALA A 130 -12.12 1.81 -7.42
CA ALA A 130 -11.42 0.64 -7.96
C ALA A 130 -10.45 1.02 -9.09
N GLN A 131 -10.87 1.94 -9.97
CA GLN A 131 -10.01 2.49 -11.01
C GLN A 131 -8.86 3.33 -10.43
N ALA A 132 -9.15 4.20 -9.45
CA ALA A 132 -8.17 5.10 -8.85
C ALA A 132 -7.05 4.35 -8.11
N VAL A 133 -7.36 3.21 -7.47
CA VAL A 133 -6.36 2.36 -6.82
C VAL A 133 -5.64 1.40 -7.78
N GLY A 134 -5.97 1.43 -9.07
CA GLY A 134 -5.34 0.58 -10.09
C GLY A 134 -5.69 -0.89 -9.96
N MET A 135 -6.88 -1.22 -9.44
CA MET A 135 -7.33 -2.61 -9.31
C MET A 135 -7.34 -3.31 -10.67
N ASN A 136 -6.72 -4.48 -10.75
CA ASN A 136 -6.59 -5.26 -11.99
C ASN A 136 -6.90 -6.75 -11.84
N SER A 137 -7.19 -7.22 -10.63
CA SER A 137 -7.48 -8.62 -10.31
C SER A 137 -8.26 -8.71 -9.01
N LEU A 138 -8.96 -9.83 -8.75
CA LEU A 138 -9.74 -10.06 -7.53
C LEU A 138 -9.29 -11.32 -6.78
N PRO A 139 -9.47 -11.33 -5.44
CA PRO A 139 -9.68 -10.15 -4.60
C PRO A 139 -8.49 -9.21 -4.64
N PHE A 140 -8.72 -7.91 -4.45
CA PHE A 140 -7.70 -6.88 -4.36
C PHE A 140 -7.88 -6.14 -3.04
N VAL A 141 -6.88 -6.23 -2.17
CA VAL A 141 -7.01 -5.79 -0.77
C VAL A 141 -5.92 -4.79 -0.45
N LEU A 142 -6.31 -3.63 0.05
CA LEU A 142 -5.39 -2.59 0.48
C LEU A 142 -5.51 -2.37 1.98
N PHE A 143 -4.38 -2.38 2.65
CA PHE A 143 -4.25 -2.00 4.05
C PHE A 143 -3.85 -0.53 4.12
N VAL A 144 -4.69 0.28 4.75
CA VAL A 144 -4.50 1.74 4.86
C VAL A 144 -4.11 2.07 6.30
N ASN A 145 -2.98 2.77 6.47
CA ASN A 145 -2.46 3.17 7.78
C ASN A 145 -3.24 4.36 8.38
N PRO A 146 -2.97 4.76 9.63
CA PRO A 146 -3.68 5.88 10.27
C PRO A 146 -3.51 7.23 9.56
N ASP A 147 -2.42 7.40 8.82
CA ASP A 147 -2.13 8.63 8.07
C ASP A 147 -2.83 8.67 6.70
N GLY A 148 -3.59 7.61 6.33
CA GLY A 148 -4.30 7.50 5.05
C GLY A 148 -3.46 7.02 3.88
N PHE A 149 -2.31 6.39 4.12
CA PHE A 149 -1.45 5.82 3.06
C PHE A 149 -1.61 4.31 2.93
N VAL A 150 -1.46 3.81 1.71
CA VAL A 150 -1.49 2.36 1.42
C VAL A 150 -0.21 1.72 1.93
N TYR A 151 -0.30 1.00 3.03
CA TYR A 151 0.82 0.25 3.62
C TYR A 151 1.13 -1.04 2.86
N HIS A 152 0.10 -1.79 2.47
CA HIS A 152 0.24 -3.07 1.78
C HIS A 152 -0.87 -3.31 0.78
N VAL A 153 -0.53 -3.97 -0.33
CA VAL A 153 -1.48 -4.43 -1.36
C VAL A 153 -1.37 -5.94 -1.47
N GLN A 154 -2.48 -6.64 -1.21
CA GLN A 154 -2.60 -8.07 -1.40
C GLN A 154 -3.49 -8.37 -2.60
N VAL A 155 -2.98 -9.10 -3.58
CA VAL A 155 -3.70 -9.50 -4.79
C VAL A 155 -3.93 -11.01 -4.79
N GLY A 156 -5.15 -11.40 -5.16
CA GLY A 156 -5.52 -12.80 -5.26
C GLY A 156 -5.91 -13.44 -3.92
N LYS A 157 -6.28 -14.72 -3.98
CA LYS A 157 -6.75 -15.47 -2.80
C LYS A 157 -5.69 -15.50 -1.70
N PHE A 158 -6.10 -15.04 -0.50
CA PHE A 158 -5.24 -15.04 0.68
C PHE A 158 -6.06 -15.38 1.93
N THR A 159 -5.72 -16.46 2.62
CA THR A 159 -6.52 -17.04 3.71
C THR A 159 -5.72 -17.38 4.97
N ASP A 160 -4.44 -17.01 5.01
CA ASP A 160 -3.61 -17.20 6.20
C ASP A 160 -3.94 -16.13 7.25
N GLN A 161 -4.74 -16.52 8.23
CA GLN A 161 -5.19 -15.63 9.30
C GLN A 161 -4.04 -15.06 10.14
N GLY A 162 -2.96 -15.82 10.33
CA GLY A 162 -1.77 -15.36 11.05
C GLY A 162 -1.07 -14.26 10.28
N ALA A 163 -0.90 -14.44 8.97
CA ALA A 163 -0.30 -13.42 8.11
C ALA A 163 -1.21 -12.18 7.98
N ILE A 164 -2.53 -12.34 7.88
CA ILE A 164 -3.49 -11.22 7.90
C ILE A 164 -3.37 -10.42 9.20
N SER A 165 -3.31 -11.11 10.35
CA SER A 165 -3.15 -10.46 11.66
C SER A 165 -1.85 -9.67 11.76
N ASN A 166 -0.74 -10.23 11.27
CA ASN A 166 0.56 -9.55 11.27
C ASN A 166 0.54 -8.31 10.37
N LEU A 167 -0.05 -8.42 9.16
CA LEU A 167 -0.22 -7.27 8.26
C LEU A 167 -1.07 -6.17 8.91
N TRP A 168 -2.16 -6.53 9.56
CA TRP A 168 -3.00 -5.58 10.27
C TRP A 168 -2.24 -4.85 11.38
N GLN A 169 -1.51 -5.57 12.23
CA GLN A 169 -0.70 -4.98 13.30
C GLN A 169 0.37 -4.03 12.75
N SER A 170 1.07 -4.44 11.69
CA SER A 170 2.07 -3.60 11.03
C SER A 170 1.45 -2.34 10.44
N THR A 171 0.27 -2.45 9.81
CA THR A 171 -0.46 -1.32 9.24
C THR A 171 -0.80 -0.26 10.30
N GLN A 172 -1.22 -0.71 11.50
CA GLN A 172 -1.58 0.19 12.60
C GLN A 172 -0.40 0.99 13.17
N SER A 173 0.81 0.47 13.04
CA SER A 173 2.04 1.11 13.53
C SER A 173 2.85 1.79 12.43
N ALA A 174 2.49 1.61 11.18
CA ALA A 174 3.17 2.23 10.05
C ALA A 174 2.89 3.73 10.01
N THR A 175 3.95 4.52 9.87
CA THR A 175 3.88 5.98 9.77
C THR A 175 4.68 6.50 8.58
N VAL A 176 4.36 7.69 8.13
CA VAL A 176 5.11 8.39 7.09
C VAL A 176 5.68 9.70 7.65
N ASP A 177 6.79 10.16 7.08
CA ASP A 177 7.36 11.46 7.40
C ASP A 177 6.61 12.61 6.70
N GLU A 178 7.06 13.85 6.92
CA GLU A 178 6.47 15.06 6.32
C GLU A 178 6.56 15.07 4.77
N ASP A 179 7.50 14.31 4.21
CA ASP A 179 7.69 14.16 2.77
C ASP A 179 6.90 12.98 2.18
N GLY A 180 6.11 12.27 3.01
CA GLY A 180 5.32 11.11 2.59
C GLY A 180 6.16 9.86 2.35
N ARG A 181 7.24 9.64 3.10
CA ARG A 181 8.08 8.45 3.03
C ARG A 181 7.85 7.57 4.26
N TRP A 182 7.95 6.27 4.08
CA TRP A 182 7.82 5.33 5.20
C TRP A 182 8.96 5.49 6.21
N LEU A 183 8.60 5.52 7.51
CA LEU A 183 9.53 5.59 8.65
C LEU A 183 9.92 4.20 9.16
#